data_e1e09d17e7bf54d1b0abe76a909d5ed4
#
_entry.id   e1e09d17e7bf54d1b0abe76a909d5ed4
#
_cell.length_a   1.000
_cell.length_b   1.000
_cell.length_c   1.000
_cell.angle_alpha   90.00
_cell.angle_beta   90.00
_cell.angle_gamma   90.00
#
_symmetry.space_group_name_H-M   'P 1'
#
loop_
_entity.id
_entity.type
_entity.pdbx_description
1 polymer ?
#
loop_
_entity_poly.entity_id
_entity_poly.type
_entity_poly.pdbx_seq_one_letter_code
_entity_poly.pdbx_strand_id
1 'polypeptide(L)'
;ELLTIVNEVAADPNVCKTLVLDTADWAEALCVAYVCQKYKQNSIESFGYGKGYTILGEEFGRLFAALDAVIASGKNVVITAHAKMRKFEQPDEQGAYDRWEMKLSKQVAPLLKEWCDMLLFLNYKTYVVTTETNAKKAQGGKRVIYTSHHPCWDAKNRHNLPEEMDLDFKNIAHLFKTGAGPAADAVKPIDRLRSLMAESNVTDAELQKVVADKGHYAADAPIDSYSEKFISGWLIKYWSQILNLINADRTVLD
;
A
#
# COMPACT_ATOMS: atom_id res chain seq x y z
N GLU A 1 20.98 14.66 6.94
CA GLU A 1 21.53 14.19 5.64
C GLU A 1 20.51 13.35 4.85
N LEU A 2 19.98 12.20 5.38
CA LEU A 2 18.99 11.39 4.65
C LEU A 2 17.75 12.21 4.24
N LEU A 3 17.13 12.94 5.17
CA LEU A 3 15.98 13.81 4.88
C LEU A 3 16.32 14.90 3.86
N THR A 4 17.53 15.46 3.90
CA THR A 4 17.96 16.46 2.92
C THR A 4 17.98 15.86 1.52
N ILE A 5 18.58 14.68 1.36
CA ILE A 5 18.66 13.97 0.07
C ILE A 5 17.24 13.63 -0.45
N VAL A 6 16.36 13.13 0.42
CA VAL A 6 14.98 12.80 0.02
C VAL A 6 14.22 14.06 -0.46
N ASN A 7 14.39 15.18 0.23
CA ASN A 7 13.77 16.45 -0.17
C ASN A 7 14.36 16.99 -1.49
N GLU A 8 15.67 16.86 -1.72
CA GLU A 8 16.32 17.22 -2.98
C GLU A 8 15.77 16.35 -4.13
N VAL A 9 15.60 15.04 -3.90
CA VAL A 9 14.98 14.14 -4.88
C VAL A 9 13.53 14.54 -5.16
N ALA A 10 12.78 14.97 -4.17
CA ALA A 10 11.41 15.46 -4.37
C ALA A 10 11.37 16.75 -5.22
N ALA A 11 12.35 17.64 -5.01
CA ALA A 11 12.41 18.94 -5.69
C ALA A 11 12.89 18.86 -7.15
N ASP A 12 13.72 17.88 -7.52
CA ASP A 12 14.24 17.71 -8.87
C ASP A 12 13.43 16.68 -9.67
N PRO A 13 12.62 17.09 -10.67
CA PRO A 13 11.79 16.17 -11.45
C PRO A 13 12.60 15.19 -12.31
N ASN A 14 13.87 15.50 -12.58
CA ASN A 14 14.69 14.75 -13.55
C ASN A 14 15.69 13.78 -12.91
N VAL A 15 15.90 13.86 -11.59
CA VAL A 15 16.96 13.09 -10.91
C VAL A 15 16.75 11.56 -11.00
N CYS A 16 15.51 11.10 -10.86
CA CYS A 16 15.15 9.67 -10.97
C CYS A 16 13.66 9.49 -11.18
N LYS A 17 13.25 8.31 -11.62
CA LYS A 17 11.83 7.88 -11.66
C LYS A 17 11.41 7.09 -10.43
N THR A 18 12.36 6.47 -9.76
CA THR A 18 12.14 5.64 -8.58
C THR A 18 13.22 5.90 -7.56
N LEU A 19 12.84 6.28 -6.36
CA LEU A 19 13.72 6.35 -5.20
C LEU A 19 13.68 5.00 -4.47
N VAL A 20 14.86 4.42 -4.21
CA VAL A 20 14.99 3.19 -3.44
C VAL A 20 15.67 3.50 -2.12
N LEU A 21 15.00 3.18 -1.01
CA LEU A 21 15.58 3.22 0.34
C LEU A 21 16.01 1.80 0.74
N ASP A 22 17.31 1.56 0.76
CA ASP A 22 17.89 0.25 1.11
C ASP A 22 18.80 0.40 2.35
N THR A 23 18.30 0.06 3.51
CA THR A 23 17.05 -0.56 3.95
C THR A 23 16.36 0.27 5.04
N ALA A 24 15.09 -0.03 5.31
CA ALA A 24 14.34 0.63 6.40
C ALA A 24 14.99 0.44 7.78
N ASP A 25 15.54 -0.74 8.07
CA ASP A 25 16.19 -1.04 9.34
C ASP A 25 17.51 -0.27 9.51
N TRP A 26 18.25 0.02 8.45
CA TRP A 26 19.38 0.94 8.50
C TRP A 26 18.94 2.40 8.64
N ALA A 27 17.86 2.81 7.98
CA ALA A 27 17.28 4.14 8.18
C ALA A 27 16.79 4.32 9.63
N GLU A 28 16.21 3.29 10.24
CA GLU A 28 15.83 3.30 11.65
C GLU A 28 17.06 3.44 12.55
N ALA A 29 18.15 2.73 12.28
CA ALA A 29 19.39 2.86 13.04
C ALA A 29 19.98 4.29 12.96
N LEU A 30 19.96 4.90 11.79
CA LEU A 30 20.37 6.31 11.62
C LEU A 30 19.45 7.27 12.40
N CYS A 31 18.15 7.00 12.41
CA CYS A 31 17.18 7.80 13.16
C CYS A 31 17.40 7.67 14.67
N VAL A 32 17.66 6.46 15.18
CA VAL A 32 18.04 6.22 16.60
C VAL A 32 19.27 7.02 16.96
N ALA A 33 20.33 6.96 16.15
CA ALA A 33 21.56 7.72 16.39
C ALA A 33 21.29 9.23 16.44
N TYR A 34 20.48 9.73 15.50
CA TYR A 34 20.09 11.15 15.48
C TYR A 34 19.30 11.55 16.72
N VAL A 35 18.31 10.76 17.15
CA VAL A 35 17.50 11.03 18.34
C VAL A 35 18.38 11.04 19.58
N CYS A 36 19.26 10.05 19.75
CA CYS A 36 20.20 10.00 20.87
C CYS A 36 21.11 11.23 20.89
N GLN A 37 21.67 11.61 19.77
CA GLN A 37 22.52 12.80 19.66
C GLN A 37 21.77 14.09 19.99
N LYS A 38 20.57 14.28 19.40
CA LYS A 38 19.72 15.46 19.58
C LYS A 38 19.37 15.71 21.05
N TYR A 39 19.09 14.64 21.79
CA TYR A 39 18.69 14.70 23.20
C TYR A 39 19.83 14.37 24.17
N LYS A 40 21.07 14.23 23.68
CA LYS A 40 22.27 13.92 24.49
C LYS A 40 22.10 12.67 25.36
N GLN A 41 21.52 11.62 24.78
CA GLN A 41 21.35 10.32 25.40
C GLN A 41 22.35 9.31 24.85
N ASN A 42 22.82 8.38 25.71
CA ASN A 42 23.79 7.37 25.30
C ASN A 42 23.13 6.22 24.49
N SER A 43 21.85 6.01 24.67
CA SER A 43 21.06 5.01 23.94
C SER A 43 19.58 5.37 23.93
N ILE A 44 18.81 4.73 23.06
CA ILE A 44 17.35 4.92 22.98
C ILE A 44 16.65 4.48 24.28
N GLU A 45 17.21 3.50 24.99
CA GLU A 45 16.70 3.01 26.27
C GLU A 45 16.93 4.02 27.42
N SER A 46 17.93 4.90 27.28
CA SER A 46 18.27 5.90 28.32
C SER A 46 17.18 6.96 28.54
N PHE A 47 16.21 7.06 27.64
CA PHE A 47 15.04 7.96 27.82
C PHE A 47 14.07 7.48 28.89
N GLY A 48 14.09 6.19 29.26
CA GLY A 48 13.19 5.58 30.23
C GLY A 48 11.75 5.43 29.71
N TYR A 49 11.03 4.44 30.25
CA TYR A 49 9.60 4.19 30.00
C TYR A 49 9.17 4.18 28.50
N GLY A 50 10.07 3.78 27.60
CA GLY A 50 9.80 3.72 26.18
C GLY A 50 9.72 5.07 25.45
N LYS A 51 9.93 6.21 26.13
CA LYS A 51 9.83 7.55 25.57
C LYS A 51 10.73 7.75 24.34
N GLY A 52 11.94 7.16 24.35
CA GLY A 52 12.86 7.22 23.21
C GLY A 52 12.26 6.63 21.94
N TYR A 53 11.53 5.53 22.06
CA TYR A 53 10.85 4.91 20.92
C TYR A 53 9.65 5.71 20.41
N THR A 54 8.95 6.44 21.28
CA THR A 54 7.90 7.38 20.85
C THR A 54 8.50 8.50 20.00
N ILE A 55 9.60 9.11 20.47
CA ILE A 55 10.33 10.16 19.72
C ILE A 55 10.86 9.58 18.40
N LEU A 56 11.37 8.35 18.40
CA LEU A 56 11.81 7.66 17.19
C LEU A 56 10.68 7.55 16.15
N GLY A 57 9.48 7.15 16.58
CA GLY A 57 8.31 7.08 15.71
C GLY A 57 7.94 8.43 15.10
N GLU A 58 7.97 9.51 15.89
CA GLU A 58 7.72 10.88 15.42
C GLU A 58 8.77 11.33 14.39
N GLU A 59 10.06 11.09 14.66
CA GLU A 59 11.14 11.44 13.72
C GLU A 59 11.09 10.58 12.44
N PHE A 60 10.71 9.30 12.56
CA PHE A 60 10.52 8.44 11.39
C PHE A 60 9.30 8.87 10.55
N GLY A 61 8.25 9.40 11.20
CA GLY A 61 7.11 10.03 10.54
C GLY A 61 7.51 11.20 9.64
N ARG A 62 8.57 11.95 9.99
CA ARG A 62 9.12 13.01 9.12
C ARG A 62 9.75 12.44 7.85
N LEU A 63 10.35 11.25 7.92
CA LEU A 63 10.86 10.56 6.73
C LEU A 63 9.71 10.17 5.80
N PHE A 64 8.61 9.64 6.36
CA PHE A 64 7.43 9.32 5.55
C PHE A 64 6.83 10.56 4.88
N ALA A 65 6.73 11.68 5.58
CA ALA A 65 6.26 12.93 4.99
C ALA A 65 7.17 13.42 3.84
N ALA A 66 8.48 13.24 3.96
CA ALA A 66 9.42 13.56 2.87
C ALA A 66 9.28 12.58 1.70
N LEU A 67 9.04 11.30 1.96
CA LEU A 67 8.76 10.29 0.93
C LEU A 67 7.41 10.54 0.23
N ASP A 68 6.40 11.02 0.95
CA ASP A 68 5.12 11.46 0.36
C ASP A 68 5.34 12.62 -0.63
N ALA A 69 6.24 13.55 -0.32
CA ALA A 69 6.62 14.62 -1.26
C ALA A 69 7.31 14.06 -2.52
N VAL A 70 8.13 13.01 -2.39
CA VAL A 70 8.72 12.30 -3.56
C VAL A 70 7.62 11.67 -4.40
N ILE A 71 6.63 11.00 -3.78
CA ILE A 71 5.48 10.41 -4.49
C ILE A 71 4.65 11.50 -5.17
N ALA A 72 4.36 12.59 -4.47
CA ALA A 72 3.62 13.73 -5.00
C ALA A 72 4.33 14.40 -6.20
N SER A 73 5.66 14.30 -6.28
CA SER A 73 6.44 14.77 -7.45
C SER A 73 6.39 13.81 -8.66
N GLY A 74 5.59 12.74 -8.58
CA GLY A 74 5.38 11.78 -9.67
C GLY A 74 6.40 10.65 -9.74
N LYS A 75 7.13 10.39 -8.65
CA LYS A 75 8.13 9.32 -8.56
C LYS A 75 7.60 8.13 -7.77
N ASN A 76 8.15 6.95 -8.05
CA ASN A 76 7.92 5.78 -7.21
C ASN A 76 8.86 5.78 -6.02
N VAL A 77 8.39 5.23 -4.89
CA VAL A 77 9.22 4.96 -3.73
C VAL A 77 9.21 3.46 -3.45
N VAL A 78 10.38 2.87 -3.35
CA VAL A 78 10.59 1.47 -2.97
C VAL A 78 11.43 1.43 -1.70
N ILE A 79 10.98 0.71 -0.70
CA ILE A 79 11.71 0.53 0.55
C ILE A 79 11.98 -0.96 0.74
N THR A 80 13.24 -1.33 0.88
CA THR A 80 13.61 -2.70 1.29
C THR A 80 13.71 -2.77 2.81
N ALA A 81 13.49 -3.94 3.38
CA ALA A 81 13.67 -4.20 4.79
C ALA A 81 14.12 -5.66 5.01
N HIS A 82 15.06 -5.87 5.90
CA HIS A 82 15.38 -7.23 6.32
C HIS A 82 14.22 -7.84 7.11
N ALA A 83 14.06 -9.15 6.99
CA ALA A 83 13.14 -9.91 7.81
C ALA A 83 13.87 -10.64 8.94
N LYS A 84 13.18 -10.83 10.06
CA LYS A 84 13.64 -11.66 11.17
C LYS A 84 12.52 -12.59 11.62
N MET A 85 12.88 -13.75 12.09
CA MET A 85 11.94 -14.70 12.66
C MET A 85 11.70 -14.37 14.14
N ARG A 86 10.44 -14.38 14.55
CA ARG A 86 10.02 -14.21 15.94
C ARG A 86 8.99 -15.25 16.33
N LYS A 87 8.99 -15.65 17.57
CA LYS A 87 7.87 -16.40 18.17
C LYS A 87 6.69 -15.47 18.36
N PHE A 88 5.54 -15.94 17.94
CA PHE A 88 4.26 -15.24 18.04
C PHE A 88 3.25 -16.13 18.78
N GLU A 89 2.51 -15.54 19.69
CA GLU A 89 1.44 -16.18 20.46
C GLU A 89 0.14 -15.43 20.17
N GLN A 90 -0.91 -16.16 19.84
CA GLN A 90 -2.24 -15.61 19.70
C GLN A 90 -3.01 -15.78 21.01
N PRO A 91 -3.77 -14.75 21.46
CA PRO A 91 -4.50 -14.80 22.73
C PRO A 91 -5.58 -15.89 22.81
N ASP A 92 -6.10 -16.30 21.64
CA ASP A 92 -7.21 -17.24 21.46
C ASP A 92 -6.77 -18.66 21.08
N GLU A 93 -5.46 -18.89 20.89
CA GLU A 93 -4.91 -20.19 20.51
C GLU A 93 -3.83 -20.65 21.49
N GLN A 94 -3.76 -21.96 21.76
CA GLN A 94 -2.70 -22.51 22.59
C GLN A 94 -1.45 -22.81 21.76
N GLY A 95 -0.34 -22.19 22.15
CA GLY A 95 0.98 -22.42 21.57
C GLY A 95 1.55 -21.23 20.82
N ALA A 96 2.86 -21.27 20.68
CA ALA A 96 3.62 -20.27 19.94
C ALA A 96 4.02 -20.83 18.57
N TYR A 97 4.04 -19.98 17.55
CA TYR A 97 4.56 -20.33 16.24
C TYR A 97 5.56 -19.29 15.76
N ASP A 98 6.41 -19.68 14.82
CA ASP A 98 7.42 -18.79 14.24
C ASP A 98 6.82 -17.96 13.12
N ARG A 99 7.08 -16.64 13.17
CA ARG A 99 6.60 -15.67 12.19
C ARG A 99 7.73 -14.79 11.68
N TRP A 100 7.73 -14.53 10.38
CA TRP A 100 8.57 -13.53 9.76
C TRP A 100 8.00 -12.13 9.96
N GLU A 101 8.83 -11.23 10.47
CA GLU A 101 8.52 -9.82 10.64
C GLU A 101 9.64 -8.96 10.09
N MET A 102 9.32 -7.73 9.70
CA MET A 102 10.36 -6.76 9.37
C MET A 102 11.29 -6.54 10.58
N LYS A 103 12.59 -6.41 10.30
CA LYS A 103 13.62 -6.15 11.32
C LYS A 103 13.59 -4.69 11.77
N LEU A 104 12.46 -4.25 12.25
CA LEU A 104 12.21 -2.91 12.78
C LEU A 104 11.74 -2.98 14.22
N SER A 105 11.73 -1.81 14.90
CA SER A 105 11.13 -1.67 16.23
C SER A 105 9.61 -1.85 16.16
N LYS A 106 9.01 -2.10 17.34
CA LYS A 106 7.55 -2.21 17.48
C LYS A 106 6.82 -0.90 17.16
N GLN A 107 7.50 0.22 17.18
CA GLN A 107 6.96 1.55 16.89
C GLN A 107 6.99 1.86 15.40
N VAL A 108 8.08 1.54 14.70
CA VAL A 108 8.27 1.90 13.29
C VAL A 108 7.64 0.88 12.33
N ALA A 109 7.69 -0.43 12.67
CA ALA A 109 7.15 -1.46 11.79
C ALA A 109 5.66 -1.25 11.44
N PRO A 110 4.74 -0.95 12.39
CA PRO A 110 3.35 -0.66 12.07
C PRO A 110 3.20 0.56 11.15
N LEU A 111 3.93 1.64 11.43
CA LEU A 111 3.86 2.87 10.62
C LEU A 111 4.22 2.60 9.16
N LEU A 112 5.29 1.84 8.90
CA LEU A 112 5.68 1.48 7.54
C LEU A 112 4.63 0.60 6.85
N LYS A 113 4.07 -0.39 7.57
CA LYS A 113 3.00 -1.26 7.04
C LYS A 113 1.74 -0.50 6.68
N GLU A 114 1.37 0.49 7.48
CA GLU A 114 0.19 1.31 7.24
C GLU A 114 0.42 2.27 6.08
N TRP A 115 1.59 2.89 6.03
CA TRP A 115 1.96 3.89 5.03
C TRP A 115 2.04 3.31 3.61
N CYS A 116 2.69 2.16 3.41
CA CYS A 116 2.92 1.61 2.07
C CYS A 116 1.62 1.09 1.44
N ASP A 117 1.47 1.22 0.11
CA ASP A 117 0.35 0.65 -0.65
C ASP A 117 0.49 -0.85 -0.86
N MET A 118 1.71 -1.33 -0.90
CA MET A 118 2.04 -2.71 -1.16
C MET A 118 3.19 -3.15 -0.25
N LEU A 119 3.00 -4.23 0.49
CA LEU A 119 4.02 -4.92 1.27
C LEU A 119 4.20 -6.31 0.70
N LEU A 120 5.36 -6.59 0.15
CA LEU A 120 5.71 -7.87 -0.46
C LEU A 120 6.67 -8.63 0.44
N PHE A 121 6.35 -9.88 0.76
CA PHE A 121 7.26 -10.76 1.44
C PHE A 121 8.00 -11.64 0.42
N LEU A 122 9.30 -11.46 0.30
CA LEU A 122 10.16 -12.17 -0.62
C LEU A 122 10.88 -13.29 0.12
N ASN A 123 10.73 -14.53 -0.35
CA ASN A 123 11.37 -15.68 0.29
C ASN A 123 11.66 -16.80 -0.70
N TYR A 124 12.41 -17.80 -0.23
CA TYR A 124 12.58 -19.06 -0.93
C TYR A 124 11.45 -20.02 -0.56
N LYS A 125 10.81 -20.62 -1.57
CA LYS A 125 9.82 -21.66 -1.34
C LYS A 125 10.53 -22.96 -1.01
N THR A 126 10.45 -23.36 0.25
CA THR A 126 11.10 -24.55 0.79
C THR A 126 10.06 -25.55 1.25
N TYR A 127 10.26 -26.81 0.93
CA TYR A 127 9.44 -27.93 1.39
C TYR A 127 10.27 -28.83 2.28
N VAL A 128 9.66 -29.35 3.34
CA VAL A 128 10.28 -30.37 4.18
C VAL A 128 9.75 -31.73 3.73
N VAL A 129 10.63 -32.56 3.19
CA VAL A 129 10.31 -33.96 2.82
C VAL A 129 10.88 -34.90 3.84
N THR A 130 10.10 -35.90 4.19
CA THR A 130 10.58 -37.01 5.03
C THR A 130 11.20 -38.06 4.14
N THR A 131 12.46 -38.41 4.40
CA THR A 131 13.19 -39.47 3.67
C THR A 131 12.73 -40.83 4.13
N GLU A 132 13.07 -41.88 3.39
CA GLU A 132 12.82 -43.29 3.73
C GLU A 132 13.39 -43.69 5.12
N THR A 133 14.41 -42.95 5.58
CA THR A 133 15.02 -43.13 6.91
C THR A 133 14.39 -42.28 8.00
N ASN A 134 13.18 -41.75 7.78
CA ASN A 134 12.48 -40.81 8.67
C ASN A 134 13.25 -39.50 8.98
N ALA A 135 14.32 -39.21 8.26
CA ALA A 135 15.00 -37.93 8.39
C ALA A 135 14.26 -36.84 7.59
N LYS A 136 14.15 -35.63 8.17
CA LYS A 136 13.57 -34.47 7.51
C LYS A 136 14.63 -33.76 6.69
N LYS A 137 14.38 -33.57 5.39
CA LYS A 137 15.28 -32.87 4.48
C LYS A 137 14.54 -31.69 3.82
N ALA A 138 15.16 -30.52 3.85
CA ALA A 138 14.65 -29.37 3.11
C ALA A 138 14.92 -29.53 1.61
N GLN A 139 13.90 -29.30 0.79
CA GLN A 139 13.97 -29.24 -0.67
C GLN A 139 13.29 -27.97 -1.17
N GLY A 140 13.63 -27.51 -2.37
CA GLY A 140 13.10 -26.32 -2.99
C GLY A 140 14.19 -25.30 -3.28
N GLY A 141 13.87 -24.02 -3.18
CA GLY A 141 14.81 -22.92 -3.47
C GLY A 141 14.31 -21.98 -4.56
N LYS A 142 13.10 -22.20 -5.09
CA LYS A 142 12.44 -21.25 -5.97
C LYS A 142 12.18 -19.95 -5.19
N ARG A 143 12.58 -18.83 -5.76
CA ARG A 143 12.31 -17.51 -5.18
C ARG A 143 10.89 -17.08 -5.52
N VAL A 144 10.13 -16.64 -4.51
CA VAL A 144 8.72 -16.26 -4.65
C VAL A 144 8.45 -14.93 -3.96
N ILE A 145 7.38 -14.28 -4.42
CA ILE A 145 6.79 -13.09 -3.81
C ILE A 145 5.45 -13.53 -3.22
N TYR A 146 5.27 -13.28 -1.93
CA TYR A 146 3.97 -13.38 -1.26
C TYR A 146 3.37 -11.98 -1.13
N THR A 147 2.13 -11.82 -1.56
CA THR A 147 1.42 -10.54 -1.62
C THR A 147 0.30 -10.44 -0.60
N SER A 148 -0.16 -11.58 -0.07
CA SER A 148 -1.27 -11.68 0.88
C SER A 148 -0.76 -12.05 2.27
N HIS A 149 -1.44 -11.50 3.28
CA HIS A 149 -1.17 -11.82 4.68
C HIS A 149 -1.29 -13.34 4.94
N HIS A 150 -0.41 -13.84 5.79
CA HIS A 150 -0.41 -15.21 6.28
C HIS A 150 0.00 -15.24 7.75
N PRO A 151 -0.43 -16.20 8.58
CA PRO A 151 0.02 -16.30 9.96
C PRO A 151 1.55 -16.23 10.13
N CYS A 152 2.32 -16.81 9.22
CA CYS A 152 3.77 -16.85 9.28
C CYS A 152 4.48 -15.62 8.70
N TRP A 153 3.78 -14.68 8.04
CA TRP A 153 4.36 -13.43 7.52
C TRP A 153 3.32 -12.35 7.29
N ASP A 154 3.77 -11.10 7.24
CA ASP A 154 2.97 -9.96 6.80
C ASP A 154 3.15 -9.70 5.31
N ALA A 155 2.05 -9.41 4.64
CA ALA A 155 2.02 -8.84 3.31
C ALA A 155 0.74 -8.00 3.13
N LYS A 156 0.75 -7.08 2.15
CA LYS A 156 -0.36 -6.17 1.85
C LYS A 156 -0.41 -5.93 0.35
N ASN A 157 -1.59 -6.00 -0.21
CA ASN A 157 -1.81 -5.88 -1.64
C ASN A 157 -3.08 -5.08 -1.93
N ARG A 158 -2.92 -3.88 -2.48
CA ARG A 158 -4.03 -3.02 -2.95
C ARG A 158 -4.24 -3.09 -4.47
N HIS A 159 -3.48 -3.95 -5.16
CA HIS A 159 -3.43 -4.01 -6.62
C HIS A 159 -3.98 -5.31 -7.22
N ASN A 160 -4.68 -6.13 -6.40
CA ASN A 160 -5.25 -7.42 -6.82
C ASN A 160 -4.21 -8.37 -7.46
N LEU A 161 -2.97 -8.34 -6.97
CA LEU A 161 -1.95 -9.31 -7.38
C LEU A 161 -2.31 -10.71 -6.86
N PRO A 162 -1.90 -11.79 -7.54
CA PRO A 162 -2.02 -13.17 -7.04
C PRO A 162 -1.33 -13.31 -5.67
N GLU A 163 -1.85 -14.17 -4.80
CA GLU A 163 -1.32 -14.37 -3.44
C GLU A 163 0.15 -14.76 -3.39
N GLU A 164 0.58 -15.55 -4.38
CA GLU A 164 1.97 -15.99 -4.59
C GLU A 164 2.32 -15.88 -6.08
N MET A 165 3.52 -15.41 -6.37
CA MET A 165 4.07 -15.37 -7.72
C MET A 165 5.59 -15.52 -7.71
N ASP A 166 6.15 -15.84 -8.86
CA ASP A 166 7.60 -15.91 -9.03
C ASP A 166 8.25 -14.56 -8.76
N LEU A 167 9.43 -14.55 -8.17
CA LEU A 167 10.24 -13.36 -7.98
C LEU A 167 10.80 -12.90 -9.33
N ASP A 168 9.94 -12.27 -10.11
CA ASP A 168 10.27 -11.61 -11.37
C ASP A 168 9.58 -10.24 -11.40
N PHE A 169 10.33 -9.19 -11.71
CA PHE A 169 9.82 -7.83 -11.81
C PHE A 169 8.66 -7.68 -12.80
N LYS A 170 8.61 -8.52 -13.84
CA LYS A 170 7.51 -8.52 -14.82
C LYS A 170 6.13 -8.63 -14.17
N ASN A 171 6.03 -9.36 -13.06
CA ASN A 171 4.78 -9.57 -12.33
C ASN A 171 4.22 -8.28 -11.70
N ILE A 172 5.07 -7.30 -11.43
CA ILE A 172 4.71 -6.02 -10.82
C ILE A 172 5.05 -4.81 -11.70
N ALA A 173 5.70 -5.01 -12.84
CA ALA A 173 6.17 -3.92 -13.73
C ALA A 173 5.05 -2.98 -14.17
N HIS A 174 3.84 -3.51 -14.36
CA HIS A 174 2.67 -2.73 -14.74
C HIS A 174 2.22 -1.71 -13.68
N LEU A 175 2.66 -1.86 -12.43
CA LEU A 175 2.38 -0.92 -11.34
C LEU A 175 3.35 0.29 -11.36
N PHE A 176 4.50 0.13 -11.99
CA PHE A 176 5.51 1.17 -12.12
C PHE A 176 5.37 1.85 -13.48
N LYS A 177 4.44 2.77 -13.59
CA LYS A 177 4.26 3.54 -14.82
C LYS A 177 5.48 4.42 -15.06
N THR A 178 6.13 4.22 -16.20
CA THR A 178 7.28 5.00 -16.59
C THR A 178 6.85 6.41 -17.05
N GLY A 179 7.06 7.39 -16.18
CA GLY A 179 7.17 8.77 -16.64
C GLY A 179 5.89 9.57 -16.85
N ALA A 180 4.81 9.23 -16.15
CA ALA A 180 3.76 10.21 -15.94
C ALA A 180 3.98 10.86 -14.56
N GLY A 181 4.10 12.16 -14.53
CA GLY A 181 3.95 12.97 -13.34
C GLY A 181 2.59 12.68 -12.66
N PRO A 182 2.28 13.33 -11.51
CA PRO A 182 1.09 13.02 -10.74
C PRO A 182 -0.13 12.99 -11.65
N ALA A 183 -0.74 11.80 -11.74
CA ALA A 183 -2.03 11.58 -12.39
C ALA A 183 -2.14 11.93 -13.88
N ALA A 184 -1.28 11.38 -14.75
CA ALA A 184 -1.60 11.35 -16.18
C ALA A 184 -2.32 10.05 -16.60
N ASP A 185 -2.52 9.09 -15.68
CA ASP A 185 -3.40 7.94 -15.83
C ASP A 185 -4.13 7.60 -14.53
N ALA A 186 -4.55 8.55 -13.76
CA ALA A 186 -5.81 8.41 -13.06
C ALA A 186 -6.82 8.28 -14.20
N VAL A 187 -7.39 7.08 -14.39
CA VAL A 187 -8.56 6.86 -15.24
C VAL A 187 -9.45 8.05 -14.98
N LYS A 188 -9.68 8.90 -16.00
CA LYS A 188 -10.46 10.12 -15.78
C LYS A 188 -11.70 9.71 -15.02
N PRO A 189 -12.17 10.48 -14.04
CA PRO A 189 -13.36 10.09 -13.29
C PRO A 189 -14.51 9.63 -14.19
N ILE A 190 -14.61 10.21 -15.39
CA ILE A 190 -15.59 9.81 -16.39
C ILE A 190 -15.34 8.40 -16.92
N ASP A 191 -14.09 8.02 -17.21
CA ASP A 191 -13.76 6.69 -17.73
C ASP A 191 -13.98 5.62 -16.65
N ARG A 192 -13.67 5.95 -15.38
CA ARG A 192 -13.96 5.07 -14.24
C ARG A 192 -15.48 4.91 -14.04
N LEU A 193 -16.25 5.99 -14.18
CA LEU A 193 -17.70 5.94 -14.13
C LEU A 193 -18.25 5.06 -15.25
N ARG A 194 -17.76 5.24 -16.48
CA ARG A 194 -18.15 4.42 -17.64
C ARG A 194 -17.87 2.93 -17.43
N SER A 195 -16.73 2.59 -16.81
CA SER A 195 -16.43 1.19 -16.44
C SER A 195 -17.43 0.65 -15.42
N LEU A 196 -17.78 1.40 -14.37
CA LEU A 196 -18.77 0.99 -13.37
C LEU A 196 -20.17 0.82 -13.97
N MET A 197 -20.57 1.69 -14.90
CA MET A 197 -21.82 1.59 -15.64
C MET A 197 -21.85 0.32 -16.48
N ALA A 198 -20.76 0.01 -17.21
CA ALA A 198 -20.65 -1.19 -18.04
C ALA A 198 -20.67 -2.47 -17.19
N GLU A 199 -19.90 -2.52 -16.08
CA GLU A 199 -19.88 -3.65 -15.14
C GLU A 199 -21.26 -3.94 -14.53
N SER A 200 -22.08 -2.90 -14.34
CA SER A 200 -23.42 -2.99 -13.72
C SER A 200 -24.58 -2.96 -14.72
N ASN A 201 -24.29 -2.96 -16.02
CA ASN A 201 -25.28 -2.82 -17.11
C ASN A 201 -26.20 -1.60 -16.92
N VAL A 202 -25.65 -0.46 -16.53
CA VAL A 202 -26.37 0.80 -16.32
C VAL A 202 -26.24 1.65 -17.59
N THR A 203 -27.38 2.09 -18.12
CA THR A 203 -27.47 2.97 -19.30
C THR A 203 -27.30 4.45 -18.90
N ASP A 204 -26.94 5.29 -19.88
CA ASP A 204 -26.85 6.74 -19.69
C ASP A 204 -28.16 7.34 -19.18
N ALA A 205 -29.28 6.90 -19.75
CA ALA A 205 -30.61 7.39 -19.39
C ALA A 205 -30.99 7.07 -17.93
N GLU A 206 -30.67 5.88 -17.45
CA GLU A 206 -30.92 5.49 -16.05
C GLU A 206 -30.10 6.32 -15.07
N LEU A 207 -28.82 6.52 -15.38
CA LEU A 207 -27.96 7.36 -14.53
C LEU A 207 -28.39 8.82 -14.54
N GLN A 208 -28.70 9.39 -15.71
CA GLN A 208 -29.19 10.75 -15.86
C GLN A 208 -30.49 10.97 -15.07
N LYS A 209 -31.42 10.03 -15.10
CA LYS A 209 -32.65 10.08 -14.32
C LYS A 209 -32.36 10.20 -12.84
N VAL A 210 -31.54 9.31 -12.27
CA VAL A 210 -31.18 9.36 -10.83
C VAL A 210 -30.49 10.65 -10.46
N VAL A 211 -29.60 11.17 -11.33
CA VAL A 211 -28.89 12.44 -11.12
C VAL A 211 -29.88 13.62 -11.11
N ALA A 212 -30.85 13.61 -12.02
CA ALA A 212 -31.88 14.65 -12.11
C ALA A 212 -32.87 14.58 -10.92
N ASP A 213 -33.31 13.39 -10.53
CA ASP A 213 -34.19 13.18 -9.37
C ASP A 213 -33.54 13.64 -8.04
N LYS A 214 -32.19 13.62 -7.98
CA LYS A 214 -31.43 14.17 -6.85
C LYS A 214 -31.12 15.67 -7.01
N GLY A 215 -31.56 16.31 -8.08
CA GLY A 215 -31.41 17.74 -8.31
C GLY A 215 -30.00 18.23 -8.63
N HIS A 216 -29.12 17.35 -9.12
CA HIS A 216 -27.73 17.70 -9.40
C HIS A 216 -27.52 18.27 -10.80
N TYR A 217 -28.13 17.65 -11.84
CA TYR A 217 -28.07 18.08 -13.24
C TYR A 217 -29.46 17.92 -13.88
N ALA A 218 -29.68 18.56 -15.03
CA ALA A 218 -30.88 18.37 -15.82
C ALA A 218 -30.95 16.94 -16.38
N ALA A 219 -32.16 16.42 -16.60
CA ALA A 219 -32.37 15.04 -17.03
C ALA A 219 -31.79 14.71 -18.42
N ASP A 220 -31.58 15.73 -19.24
CA ASP A 220 -30.99 15.65 -20.58
C ASP A 220 -29.51 16.02 -20.64
N ALA A 221 -28.90 16.38 -19.49
CA ALA A 221 -27.50 16.76 -19.42
C ALA A 221 -26.59 15.57 -19.75
N PRO A 222 -25.70 15.68 -20.78
CA PRO A 222 -24.80 14.59 -21.10
C PRO A 222 -23.88 14.23 -19.93
N ILE A 223 -23.67 12.95 -19.64
CA ILE A 223 -22.81 12.48 -18.54
C ILE A 223 -21.38 13.02 -18.69
N ASP A 224 -20.88 13.16 -19.92
CA ASP A 224 -19.56 13.70 -20.19
C ASP A 224 -19.42 15.21 -19.87
N SER A 225 -20.52 15.90 -19.62
CA SER A 225 -20.56 17.30 -19.16
C SER A 225 -20.48 17.45 -17.64
N TYR A 226 -20.56 16.36 -16.89
CA TYR A 226 -20.51 16.39 -15.43
C TYR A 226 -19.11 16.77 -14.94
N SER A 227 -19.03 17.59 -13.89
CA SER A 227 -17.74 17.97 -13.33
C SER A 227 -17.00 16.77 -12.72
N GLU A 228 -15.68 16.72 -12.86
CA GLU A 228 -14.85 15.65 -12.28
C GLU A 228 -15.04 15.52 -10.76
N LYS A 229 -15.22 16.65 -10.08
CA LYS A 229 -15.50 16.69 -8.64
C LYS A 229 -16.83 16.03 -8.30
N PHE A 230 -17.84 16.18 -9.13
CA PHE A 230 -19.15 15.54 -8.94
C PHE A 230 -19.05 14.05 -9.23
N ILE A 231 -18.40 13.67 -10.34
CA ILE A 231 -18.22 12.27 -10.72
C ILE A 231 -17.46 11.50 -9.62
N SER A 232 -16.32 12.00 -9.17
CA SER A 232 -15.51 11.31 -8.15
C SER A 232 -16.11 11.43 -6.74
N GLY A 233 -16.58 12.62 -6.37
CA GLY A 233 -17.04 12.93 -5.02
C GLY A 233 -18.44 12.41 -4.71
N TRP A 234 -19.29 12.19 -5.73
CA TRP A 234 -20.66 11.72 -5.53
C TRP A 234 -20.95 10.44 -6.28
N LEU A 235 -20.84 10.38 -7.61
CA LEU A 235 -21.23 9.22 -8.40
C LEU A 235 -20.41 7.96 -8.07
N ILE A 236 -19.10 8.06 -8.13
CA ILE A 236 -18.22 6.91 -7.85
C ILE A 236 -18.25 6.56 -6.35
N LYS A 237 -18.18 7.57 -5.49
CA LYS A 237 -18.17 7.37 -4.03
C LYS A 237 -19.43 6.66 -3.51
N TYR A 238 -20.60 6.95 -4.08
CA TYR A 238 -21.88 6.40 -3.66
C TYR A 238 -22.47 5.43 -4.68
N TRP A 239 -21.65 4.83 -5.55
CA TRP A 239 -22.08 3.98 -6.65
C TRP A 239 -23.05 2.88 -6.23
N SER A 240 -22.78 2.18 -5.13
CA SER A 240 -23.66 1.12 -4.62
C SER A 240 -25.07 1.62 -4.27
N GLN A 241 -25.18 2.83 -3.75
CA GLN A 241 -26.48 3.44 -3.42
C GLN A 241 -27.23 3.86 -4.68
N ILE A 242 -26.50 4.42 -5.65
CA ILE A 242 -27.06 4.80 -6.96
C ILE A 242 -27.58 3.59 -7.70
N LEU A 243 -26.82 2.48 -7.69
CA LEU A 243 -27.21 1.23 -8.30
C LEU A 243 -28.49 0.65 -7.68
N ASN A 244 -28.65 0.76 -6.36
CA ASN A 244 -29.87 0.35 -5.67
C ASN A 244 -31.09 1.17 -6.12
N LEU A 245 -30.93 2.48 -6.34
CA LEU A 245 -32.00 3.34 -6.85
C LEU A 245 -32.39 2.95 -8.28
N ILE A 246 -31.42 2.72 -9.14
CA ILE A 246 -31.65 2.27 -10.52
C ILE A 246 -32.38 0.95 -10.55
N ASN A 247 -31.96 -0.01 -9.73
CA ASN A 247 -32.59 -1.33 -9.67
C ASN A 247 -34.01 -1.27 -9.10
N ALA A 248 -34.29 -0.38 -8.15
CA ALA A 248 -35.65 -0.15 -7.65
C ALA A 248 -36.57 0.42 -8.75
N ASP A 249 -36.04 1.34 -9.57
CA ASP A 249 -36.81 1.89 -10.71
C ASP A 249 -37.11 0.83 -11.79
N ARG A 250 -36.17 -0.09 -12.05
CA ARG A 250 -36.37 -1.21 -12.99
C ARG A 250 -37.52 -2.14 -12.56
N THR A 251 -37.62 -2.42 -11.25
CA THR A 251 -38.66 -3.29 -10.69
C THR A 251 -40.06 -2.68 -10.67
N VAL A 252 -40.18 -1.37 -10.87
CA VAL A 252 -41.49 -0.68 -10.95
C VAL A 252 -42.04 -0.65 -12.39
N LEU A 253 -41.19 -0.93 -13.39
CA LEU A 253 -41.53 -0.89 -14.82
C LEU A 253 -41.82 -2.28 -15.40
N ASP A 254 -41.57 -3.37 -14.67
CA ASP A 254 -41.98 -4.74 -14.94
C ASP A 254 -43.30 -5.07 -14.21
#